data_7be8223fe3eb3fcc14bd2821c09f53c7
#
_entry.id   7be8223fe3eb3fcc14bd2821c09f53c7
#
_cell.length_a   1.000
_cell.length_b   1.000
_cell.length_c   1.000
_cell.angle_alpha   90.00
_cell.angle_beta   90.00
_cell.angle_gamma   90.00
#
_symmetry.space_group_name_H-M   'P 1'
#
loop_
_entity.id
_entity.type
_entity.pdbx_description
1 polymer ?
#
loop_
_entity_poly.entity_id
_entity_poly.type
_entity_poly.pdbx_seq_one_letter_code
_entity_poly.pdbx_strand_id
1 'polypeptide(L)'
;MINKKIKAMQAGESSGDDFLGILLESNMTEIKLQGSKTAGLTIEQIINECKVFYWAGQDTSSTLMLWSLVLLSKHPEWQERAWEEILQVFGDKDPYYDGLSHLKIVSFLILIPSGSQSY
;
A
#
# COMPACT_ATOMS: atom_id res chain seq x y z
N MET A 1 17.82 7.41 8.84
CA MET A 1 16.93 6.26 9.01
C MET A 1 17.52 4.98 8.41
N ILE A 2 17.86 4.92 7.13
CA ILE A 2 18.43 3.76 6.43
C ILE A 2 19.72 3.24 7.10
N ASN A 3 20.71 4.09 7.36
CA ASN A 3 21.97 3.69 7.97
C ASN A 3 21.80 3.09 9.38
N LYS A 4 20.79 3.54 10.16
CA LYS A 4 20.48 2.95 11.46
C LYS A 4 19.93 1.53 11.29
N LYS A 5 19.07 1.33 10.30
CA LYS A 5 18.47 0.02 10.00
C LYS A 5 19.53 -0.97 9.49
N ILE A 6 20.42 -0.53 8.60
CA ILE A 6 21.54 -1.36 8.12
C ILE A 6 22.44 -1.81 9.29
N LYS A 7 22.76 -0.90 10.22
CA LYS A 7 23.58 -1.26 11.40
C LYS A 7 22.89 -2.26 12.31
N ALA A 8 21.59 -2.10 12.54
CA ALA A 8 20.79 -3.03 13.33
C ALA A 8 20.77 -4.43 12.70
N MET A 9 20.57 -4.52 11.39
CA MET A 9 20.61 -5.79 10.64
C MET A 9 22.01 -6.45 10.68
N GLN A 10 23.09 -5.67 10.61
CA GLN A 10 24.46 -6.17 10.74
C GLN A 10 24.75 -6.70 12.14
N ALA A 11 24.05 -6.16 13.14
CA ALA A 11 24.11 -6.64 14.54
C ALA A 11 23.22 -7.88 14.80
N GLY A 12 22.52 -8.40 13.78
CA GLY A 12 21.64 -9.58 13.91
C GLY A 12 20.23 -9.26 14.37
N GLU A 13 19.83 -7.99 14.41
CA GLU A 13 18.45 -7.59 14.69
C GLU A 13 17.57 -7.81 13.47
N SER A 14 16.28 -8.08 13.68
CA SER A 14 15.30 -8.22 12.59
C SER A 14 15.22 -6.94 11.76
N SER A 15 15.16 -7.10 10.43
CA SER A 15 14.99 -5.99 9.48
C SER A 15 13.64 -5.26 9.63
N GLY A 16 12.68 -5.88 10.30
CA GLY A 16 11.27 -5.46 10.34
C GLY A 16 10.51 -5.82 9.07
N ASP A 17 9.19 -5.91 9.18
CA ASP A 17 8.30 -6.34 8.10
C ASP A 17 7.91 -5.22 7.12
N ASP A 18 8.61 -4.08 7.16
CA ASP A 18 8.38 -3.00 6.21
C ASP A 18 9.16 -3.19 4.90
N PHE A 19 8.70 -2.52 3.84
CA PHE A 19 9.30 -2.61 2.50
C PHE A 19 10.83 -2.36 2.49
N LEU A 20 11.30 -1.36 3.25
CA LEU A 20 12.73 -1.06 3.35
C LEU A 20 13.50 -2.22 3.98
N GLY A 21 12.93 -2.88 5.01
CA GLY A 21 13.52 -4.05 5.64
C GLY A 21 13.68 -5.21 4.69
N ILE A 22 12.61 -5.55 3.98
CA ILE A 22 12.59 -6.63 2.98
C ILE A 22 13.61 -6.34 1.87
N LEU A 23 13.66 -5.11 1.36
CA LEU A 23 14.59 -4.72 0.31
C LEU A 23 16.05 -4.80 0.75
N LEU A 24 16.36 -4.35 1.97
CA LEU A 24 17.70 -4.44 2.54
C LEU A 24 18.13 -5.89 2.78
N GLU A 25 17.24 -6.73 3.29
CA GLU A 25 17.52 -8.15 3.54
C GLU A 25 17.77 -8.91 2.25
N SER A 26 16.92 -8.69 1.24
CA SER A 26 17.11 -9.25 -0.12
C SER A 26 18.45 -8.81 -0.71
N ASN A 27 18.78 -7.53 -0.60
CA ASN A 27 20.04 -6.98 -1.09
C ASN A 27 21.27 -7.59 -0.38
N MET A 28 21.20 -7.76 0.93
CA MET A 28 22.29 -8.39 1.70
C MET A 28 22.45 -9.88 1.35
N THR A 29 21.35 -10.56 1.07
CA THR A 29 21.37 -11.97 0.63
C THR A 29 22.03 -12.11 -0.74
N GLU A 30 21.69 -11.22 -1.68
CA GLU A 30 22.29 -11.19 -3.01
C GLU A 30 23.80 -10.96 -2.97
N ILE A 31 24.26 -10.00 -2.16
CA ILE A 31 25.69 -9.72 -1.94
C ILE A 31 26.42 -10.96 -1.39
N LYS A 32 25.78 -11.69 -0.45
CA LYS A 32 26.35 -12.91 0.14
C LYS A 32 26.44 -14.07 -0.89
N LEU A 33 25.40 -14.27 -1.68
CA LEU A 33 25.34 -15.34 -2.67
C LEU A 33 26.36 -15.17 -3.79
N GLN A 34 26.53 -13.94 -4.27
CA GLN A 34 27.46 -13.65 -5.37
C GLN A 34 28.90 -13.41 -4.92
N GLY A 35 29.14 -13.32 -3.62
CA GLY A 35 30.49 -13.10 -3.05
C GLY A 35 31.14 -11.78 -3.43
N SER A 36 30.41 -10.87 -4.06
CA SER A 36 30.92 -9.57 -4.53
C SER A 36 30.11 -8.42 -3.88
N LYS A 37 30.83 -7.46 -3.30
CA LYS A 37 30.23 -6.25 -2.73
C LYS A 37 29.55 -5.35 -3.78
N THR A 38 29.82 -5.57 -5.04
CA THR A 38 29.24 -4.82 -6.18
C THR A 38 28.01 -5.49 -6.78
N ALA A 39 27.64 -6.68 -6.30
CA ALA A 39 26.49 -7.44 -6.81
C ALA A 39 25.13 -6.92 -6.33
N GLY A 40 25.11 -6.16 -5.25
CA GLY A 40 23.87 -5.63 -4.69
C GLY A 40 23.60 -4.18 -5.07
N LEU A 41 22.41 -3.70 -4.69
CA LEU A 41 22.01 -2.30 -4.86
C LEU A 41 22.82 -1.38 -3.93
N THR A 42 23.20 -0.23 -4.44
CA THR A 42 23.79 0.84 -3.64
C THR A 42 22.71 1.48 -2.75
N ILE A 43 23.14 2.19 -1.69
CA ILE A 43 22.22 2.93 -0.82
C ILE A 43 21.37 3.93 -1.61
N GLU A 44 21.96 4.58 -2.59
CA GLU A 44 21.26 5.54 -3.45
C GLU A 44 20.16 4.85 -4.30
N GLN A 45 20.46 3.69 -4.87
CA GLN A 45 19.48 2.88 -5.60
C GLN A 45 18.35 2.42 -4.69
N ILE A 46 18.65 1.94 -3.46
CA ILE A 46 17.64 1.57 -2.47
C ILE A 46 16.73 2.76 -2.12
N ILE A 47 17.30 3.96 -1.95
CA ILE A 47 16.53 5.19 -1.72
C ILE A 47 15.60 5.48 -2.90
N ASN A 48 16.09 5.33 -4.11
CA ASN A 48 15.29 5.61 -5.31
C ASN A 48 14.17 4.60 -5.49
N GLU A 49 14.40 3.32 -5.23
CA GLU A 49 13.35 2.29 -5.22
C GLU A 49 12.25 2.63 -4.19
N CYS A 50 12.63 3.00 -2.97
CA CYS A 50 11.66 3.42 -1.96
C CYS A 50 10.85 4.65 -2.39
N LYS A 51 11.48 5.62 -3.07
CA LYS A 51 10.78 6.81 -3.58
C LYS A 51 9.77 6.46 -4.67
N VAL A 52 10.14 5.58 -5.60
CA VAL A 52 9.25 5.12 -6.67
C VAL A 52 8.02 4.42 -6.07
N PHE A 53 8.21 3.52 -5.12
CA PHE A 53 7.12 2.84 -4.44
C PHE A 53 6.18 3.81 -3.70
N TYR A 54 6.77 4.75 -2.96
CA TYR A 54 6.00 5.76 -2.25
C TYR A 54 5.18 6.63 -3.21
N TRP A 55 5.81 7.12 -4.27
CA TRP A 55 5.16 7.96 -5.27
C TRP A 55 4.03 7.22 -6.00
N ALA A 56 4.30 6.00 -6.46
CA ALA A 56 3.31 5.19 -7.17
C ALA A 56 2.09 4.88 -6.29
N GLY A 57 2.30 4.53 -5.02
CA GLY A 57 1.21 4.28 -4.08
C GLY A 57 0.42 5.55 -3.74
N GLN A 58 1.10 6.68 -3.56
CA GLN A 58 0.46 7.94 -3.23
C GLN A 58 -0.41 8.46 -4.37
N ASP A 59 0.11 8.47 -5.59
CA ASP A 59 -0.56 9.03 -6.76
C ASP A 59 -1.84 8.24 -7.11
N THR A 60 -1.72 6.93 -7.22
CA THR A 60 -2.84 6.04 -7.55
C THR A 60 -3.93 6.06 -6.47
N SER A 61 -3.55 5.95 -5.20
CA SER A 61 -4.50 5.93 -4.09
C SER A 61 -5.23 7.27 -3.93
N SER A 62 -4.53 8.40 -4.09
CA SER A 62 -5.13 9.73 -4.02
C SER A 62 -6.12 9.96 -5.15
N THR A 63 -5.77 9.57 -6.37
CA THR A 63 -6.64 9.68 -7.54
C THR A 63 -7.89 8.81 -7.38
N LEU A 64 -7.74 7.57 -6.92
CA LEU A 64 -8.85 6.67 -6.66
C LEU A 64 -9.81 7.24 -5.61
N MET A 65 -9.28 7.75 -4.50
CA MET A 65 -10.07 8.36 -3.44
C MET A 65 -10.85 9.58 -3.96
N LEU A 66 -10.18 10.45 -4.72
CA LEU A 66 -10.82 11.64 -5.30
C LEU A 66 -11.99 11.26 -6.19
N TRP A 67 -11.79 10.35 -7.12
CA TRP A 67 -12.86 9.90 -8.03
C TRP A 67 -14.00 9.18 -7.31
N SER A 68 -13.70 8.39 -6.29
CA SER A 68 -14.73 7.75 -5.45
C SER A 68 -15.60 8.80 -4.75
N LEU A 69 -15.00 9.86 -4.19
CA LEU A 69 -15.74 10.95 -3.57
C LEU A 69 -16.60 11.73 -4.59
N VAL A 70 -16.06 12.00 -5.77
CA VAL A 70 -16.82 12.68 -6.85
C VAL A 70 -18.02 11.83 -7.29
N LEU A 71 -17.84 10.52 -7.46
CA LEU A 71 -18.93 9.62 -7.82
C LEU A 71 -20.01 9.55 -6.72
N LEU A 72 -19.61 9.38 -5.48
CA LEU A 72 -20.55 9.36 -4.36
C LEU A 72 -21.32 10.67 -4.23
N SER A 73 -20.67 11.82 -4.47
CA SER A 73 -21.34 13.11 -4.42
C SER A 73 -22.41 13.29 -5.53
N LYS A 74 -22.24 12.65 -6.67
CA LYS A 74 -23.20 12.65 -7.77
C LYS A 74 -24.33 11.63 -7.64
N HIS A 75 -24.12 10.61 -6.82
CA HIS A 75 -25.01 9.46 -6.66
C HIS A 75 -25.34 9.22 -5.18
N PRO A 76 -26.25 10.04 -4.59
CA PRO A 76 -26.61 9.93 -3.18
C PRO A 76 -27.15 8.54 -2.81
N GLU A 77 -27.86 7.89 -3.74
CA GLU A 77 -28.41 6.55 -3.56
C GLU A 77 -27.32 5.50 -3.29
N TRP A 78 -26.14 5.65 -3.89
CA TRP A 78 -25.00 4.77 -3.64
C TRP A 78 -24.29 5.12 -2.34
N GLN A 79 -24.28 6.38 -1.94
CA GLN A 79 -23.76 6.80 -0.66
C GLN A 79 -24.57 6.20 0.50
N GLU A 80 -25.91 6.24 0.40
CA GLU A 80 -26.80 5.65 1.38
C GLU A 80 -26.61 4.13 1.50
N ARG A 81 -26.56 3.42 0.36
CA ARG A 81 -26.31 1.97 0.33
C ARG A 81 -24.95 1.58 0.90
N ALA A 82 -23.90 2.36 0.59
CA ALA A 82 -22.57 2.12 1.16
C ALA A 82 -22.54 2.35 2.66
N TRP A 83 -23.27 3.37 3.15
CA TRP A 83 -23.41 3.64 4.57
C TRP A 83 -24.16 2.51 5.31
N GLU A 84 -25.27 2.04 4.73
CA GLU A 84 -26.01 0.91 5.28
C GLU A 84 -25.14 -0.36 5.36
N GLU A 85 -24.35 -0.65 4.33
CA GLU A 85 -23.42 -1.78 4.32
C GLU A 85 -22.37 -1.68 5.42
N ILE A 86 -21.79 -0.49 5.61
CA ILE A 86 -20.81 -0.22 6.67
C ILE A 86 -21.45 -0.45 8.05
N LEU A 87 -22.64 0.07 8.28
CA LEU A 87 -23.38 -0.14 9.53
C LEU A 87 -23.73 -1.60 9.78
N GLN A 88 -24.09 -2.35 8.74
CA GLN A 88 -24.37 -3.79 8.87
C GLN A 88 -23.13 -4.59 9.22
N VAL A 89 -21.96 -4.25 8.69
CA VAL A 89 -20.72 -4.99 8.91
C VAL A 89 -20.06 -4.60 10.24
N PHE A 90 -19.98 -3.32 10.54
CA PHE A 90 -19.23 -2.81 11.69
C PHE A 90 -20.13 -2.36 12.86
N GLY A 91 -21.37 -1.96 12.60
CA GLY A 91 -22.26 -1.36 13.62
C GLY A 91 -21.62 -0.09 14.18
N ASP A 92 -21.53 -0.01 15.51
CA ASP A 92 -20.89 1.11 16.24
C ASP A 92 -19.39 0.88 16.52
N LYS A 93 -18.79 -0.16 15.93
CA LYS A 93 -17.38 -0.49 16.14
C LYS A 93 -16.51 0.17 15.09
N ASP A 94 -15.26 0.47 15.47
CA ASP A 94 -14.25 0.90 14.52
C ASP A 94 -14.01 -0.17 13.44
N PRO A 95 -13.79 0.25 12.17
CA PRO A 95 -13.47 -0.66 11.08
C PRO A 95 -12.24 -1.52 11.39
N TYR A 96 -12.34 -2.82 11.17
CA TYR A 96 -11.24 -3.78 11.34
C TYR A 96 -10.99 -4.52 10.03
N TYR A 97 -9.75 -5.01 9.85
CA TYR A 97 -9.26 -5.53 8.56
C TYR A 97 -10.13 -6.65 7.97
N ASP A 98 -10.50 -7.64 8.80
CA ASP A 98 -11.31 -8.77 8.32
C ASP A 98 -12.72 -8.33 7.87
N GLY A 99 -13.28 -7.29 8.50
CA GLY A 99 -14.58 -6.72 8.14
C GLY A 99 -14.58 -6.05 6.76
N LEU A 100 -13.43 -5.54 6.30
CA LEU A 100 -13.31 -4.89 4.99
C LEU A 100 -13.63 -5.85 3.85
N SER A 101 -13.32 -7.14 3.99
CA SER A 101 -13.60 -8.18 2.99
C SER A 101 -15.10 -8.41 2.76
N HIS A 102 -15.95 -8.00 3.68
CA HIS A 102 -17.41 -8.11 3.61
C HIS A 102 -18.08 -6.90 2.93
N LEU A 103 -17.35 -5.80 2.70
CA LEU A 103 -17.84 -4.60 2.05
C LEU A 103 -17.88 -4.77 0.52
N LYS A 104 -19.00 -5.25 -0.02
CA LYS A 104 -19.16 -5.50 -1.47
C LYS A 104 -19.50 -4.23 -2.24
N ILE A 105 -20.40 -3.40 -1.72
CA ILE A 105 -20.84 -2.15 -2.35
C ILE A 105 -19.69 -1.15 -2.36
N VAL A 106 -19.00 -0.98 -1.23
CA VAL A 106 -17.82 -0.11 -1.14
C VAL A 106 -16.72 -0.57 -2.09
N SER A 107 -16.44 -1.88 -2.16
CA SER A 107 -15.47 -2.43 -3.10
C SER A 107 -15.87 -2.20 -4.56
N PHE A 108 -17.14 -2.35 -4.90
CA PHE A 108 -17.68 -2.09 -6.23
C PHE A 108 -17.53 -0.61 -6.61
N LEU A 109 -17.86 0.33 -5.71
CA LEU A 109 -17.71 1.77 -5.92
C LEU A 109 -16.26 2.20 -6.16
N ILE A 110 -15.30 1.51 -5.54
CA ILE A 110 -13.88 1.73 -5.76
C ILE A 110 -13.44 1.23 -7.15
N LEU A 111 -14.07 0.16 -7.68
CA LEU A 111 -13.71 -0.43 -8.97
C LEU A 111 -14.35 0.27 -10.18
N ILE A 112 -15.49 0.96 -10.01
CA ILE A 112 -16.18 1.68 -11.10
C ILE A 112 -15.28 2.71 -11.81
N PRO A 113 -14.49 3.55 -11.11
CA PRO A 113 -13.65 4.54 -11.78
C PRO A 113 -12.61 3.94 -12.73
N SER A 114 -12.23 2.68 -12.53
CA SER A 114 -11.24 2.01 -13.38
C SER A 114 -11.83 1.36 -14.64
N GLY A 115 -13.16 1.23 -14.74
CA GLY A 115 -13.86 0.51 -15.84
C GLY A 115 -14.74 1.34 -16.77
N SER A 116 -15.15 2.54 -16.40
CA SER A 116 -16.11 3.33 -17.20
C SER A 116 -15.45 4.43 -18.03
N GLN A 117 -14.60 4.04 -18.96
CA GLN A 117 -14.29 4.81 -20.15
C GLN A 117 -14.84 4.04 -21.38
N SER A 118 -16.16 3.89 -21.43
CA SER A 118 -16.85 3.55 -22.68
C SER A 118 -17.97 4.55 -22.84
N TYR A 119 -17.71 5.56 -23.66
CA TYR A 119 -18.72 6.42 -24.26
C TYR A 119 -19.49 5.64 -25.32
#